data_93eac38b62a56930baf2eb326b06eee3
#
_entry.id   93eac38b62a56930baf2eb326b06eee3
#
_cell.length_a   1.000
_cell.length_b   1.000
_cell.length_c   1.000
_cell.angle_alpha   90.00
_cell.angle_beta   90.00
_cell.angle_gamma   90.00
#
_symmetry.space_group_name_H-M   'P 1'
#
loop_
_entity.id
_entity.type
_entity.pdbx_description
1 polymer ?
#
loop_
_entity_poly.entity_id
_entity_poly.type
_entity_poly.pdbx_seq_one_letter_code
_entity_poly.pdbx_strand_id
1 'polypeptide(L)'
;DGNSSGGSNGSNRSNGSGGSEKNGSAATWLKATLGLDEAAATQLLDYLRRAAAELGTLPTQQRIVFERFFDESGGTQLVIHSPYGSRLNRAWGLALRKRFCRKFNFELQAAATEDSIVLSLSTSHSFALEDVARYLHSASALSVLVQALLDAPMFGVRWRWNATTSLALPRFTGGRKV
;
A
#
# COMPACT_ATOMS: atom_id res chain seq x y z
N ASP A 1 -13.27 47.71 53.00
CA ASP A 1 -14.40 48.00 52.14
C ASP A 1 -14.22 47.32 50.77
N GLY A 2 -14.99 46.44 50.54
CA GLY A 2 -15.97 46.29 49.51
C GLY A 2 -15.66 45.21 48.50
N ASN A 3 -16.27 44.16 48.69
CA ASN A 3 -17.31 43.49 47.89
C ASN A 3 -16.92 42.65 46.70
N SER A 4 -17.16 41.38 46.90
CA SER A 4 -17.52 40.26 46.13
C SER A 4 -18.26 40.49 44.82
N SER A 5 -17.99 39.67 43.83
CA SER A 5 -19.08 38.91 43.16
C SER A 5 -18.52 37.77 42.35
N GLY A 6 -19.03 36.57 42.59
CA GLY A 6 -18.76 35.37 41.92
C GLY A 6 -19.37 35.35 40.51
N GLY A 7 -18.67 34.77 39.60
CA GLY A 7 -19.15 34.39 38.26
C GLY A 7 -18.90 32.92 38.04
N SER A 8 -19.91 32.12 38.26
CA SER A 8 -19.94 30.72 37.89
C SER A 8 -19.94 30.58 36.37
N ASN A 9 -18.83 30.11 35.81
CA ASN A 9 -18.77 29.81 34.39
C ASN A 9 -19.07 28.32 34.20
N GLY A 10 -20.30 28.02 33.82
CA GLY A 10 -20.77 26.71 33.44
C GLY A 10 -20.11 26.26 32.14
N SER A 11 -19.20 25.32 32.23
CA SER A 11 -18.64 24.65 31.07
C SER A 11 -19.70 23.78 30.43
N ASN A 12 -20.26 24.27 29.36
CA ASN A 12 -21.16 23.53 28.51
C ASN A 12 -20.31 22.51 27.66
N ARG A 13 -20.24 21.29 28.15
CA ARG A 13 -19.73 20.16 27.36
C ARG A 13 -20.80 19.79 26.36
N SER A 14 -20.73 20.33 25.16
CA SER A 14 -21.47 19.85 24.01
C SER A 14 -20.91 18.50 23.56
N ASN A 15 -21.67 17.52 23.90
CA ASN A 15 -21.37 16.11 23.76
C ASN A 15 -21.48 15.63 22.30
N GLY A 16 -20.52 14.80 21.89
CA GLY A 16 -20.42 14.20 20.57
C GLY A 16 -21.50 13.17 20.23
N SER A 17 -22.68 13.60 19.86
CA SER A 17 -23.71 12.74 19.27
C SER A 17 -23.59 12.54 17.75
N GLY A 18 -22.72 13.28 17.07
CA GLY A 18 -22.54 13.21 15.64
C GLY A 18 -21.83 11.95 15.09
N GLY A 19 -21.16 11.19 15.95
CA GLY A 19 -20.44 9.97 15.54
C GLY A 19 -21.33 8.74 15.36
N SER A 20 -22.36 8.62 16.20
CA SER A 20 -23.24 7.44 16.21
C SER A 20 -24.24 7.42 15.03
N GLU A 21 -24.77 8.59 14.66
CA GLU A 21 -25.72 8.69 13.53
C GLU A 21 -25.07 8.46 12.18
N LYS A 22 -23.83 8.97 11.99
CA LYS A 22 -23.05 8.73 10.75
C LYS A 22 -22.68 7.27 10.59
N ASN A 23 -22.48 6.55 11.69
CA ASN A 23 -22.14 5.14 11.71
C ASN A 23 -23.33 4.26 11.28
N GLY A 24 -24.54 4.55 11.76
CA GLY A 24 -25.75 3.85 11.33
C GLY A 24 -26.01 4.00 9.83
N SER A 25 -25.78 5.19 9.28
CA SER A 25 -25.96 5.47 7.86
C SER A 25 -24.97 4.69 6.98
N ALA A 26 -23.68 4.62 7.34
CA ALA A 26 -22.67 3.88 6.57
C ALA A 26 -22.91 2.36 6.61
N ALA A 27 -23.26 1.78 7.76
CA ALA A 27 -23.58 0.38 7.88
C ALA A 27 -24.84 0.02 7.06
N THR A 28 -25.86 0.86 7.12
CA THR A 28 -27.09 0.70 6.32
C THR A 28 -26.79 0.74 4.84
N TRP A 29 -25.95 1.66 4.39
CA TRP A 29 -25.53 1.75 2.99
C TRP A 29 -24.77 0.50 2.54
N LEU A 30 -23.82 0.01 3.33
CA LEU A 30 -23.05 -1.21 3.04
C LEU A 30 -23.97 -2.44 2.89
N LYS A 31 -24.94 -2.57 3.78
CA LYS A 31 -25.91 -3.67 3.71
C LYS A 31 -26.81 -3.56 2.47
N ALA A 32 -27.33 -2.38 2.19
CA ALA A 32 -28.24 -2.16 1.06
C ALA A 32 -27.54 -2.25 -0.31
N THR A 33 -26.30 -1.76 -0.41
CA THR A 33 -25.60 -1.65 -1.69
C THR A 33 -24.74 -2.88 -2.00
N LEU A 34 -24.09 -3.45 -0.99
CA LEU A 34 -23.15 -4.56 -1.16
C LEU A 34 -23.72 -5.91 -0.67
N GLY A 35 -24.92 -5.92 -0.06
CA GLY A 35 -25.53 -7.13 0.47
C GLY A 35 -24.81 -7.71 1.69
N LEU A 36 -24.02 -6.90 2.41
CA LEU A 36 -23.30 -7.36 3.59
C LEU A 36 -24.27 -7.60 4.75
N ASP A 37 -24.00 -8.62 5.56
CA ASP A 37 -24.66 -8.79 6.83
C ASP A 37 -24.16 -7.76 7.88
N GLU A 38 -24.79 -7.74 9.06
CA GLU A 38 -24.45 -6.78 10.13
C GLU A 38 -23.02 -6.95 10.64
N ALA A 39 -22.57 -8.20 10.78
CA ALA A 39 -21.25 -8.51 11.30
C ALA A 39 -20.15 -8.07 10.32
N ALA A 40 -20.32 -8.38 9.03
CA ALA A 40 -19.39 -7.98 7.98
C ALA A 40 -19.34 -6.47 7.80
N ALA A 41 -20.49 -5.78 7.82
CA ALA A 41 -20.54 -4.32 7.73
C ALA A 41 -19.82 -3.66 8.91
N THR A 42 -20.02 -4.17 10.13
CA THR A 42 -19.35 -3.67 11.33
C THR A 42 -17.84 -3.85 11.27
N GLN A 43 -17.39 -5.06 10.94
CA GLN A 43 -15.94 -5.34 10.81
C GLN A 43 -15.27 -4.46 9.76
N LEU A 44 -15.90 -4.29 8.61
CA LEU A 44 -15.37 -3.42 7.54
C LEU A 44 -15.26 -1.96 8.00
N LEU A 45 -16.29 -1.46 8.66
CA LEU A 45 -16.28 -0.09 9.18
C LEU A 45 -15.22 0.11 10.26
N ASP A 46 -15.04 -0.84 11.16
CA ASP A 46 -14.03 -0.77 12.19
C ASP A 46 -12.62 -0.83 11.62
N TYR A 47 -12.38 -1.68 10.62
CA TYR A 47 -11.12 -1.72 9.89
C TYR A 47 -10.80 -0.36 9.22
N LEU A 48 -11.76 0.19 8.46
CA LEU A 48 -11.57 1.46 7.77
C LEU A 48 -11.39 2.64 8.75
N ARG A 49 -12.08 2.63 9.89
CA ARG A 49 -11.91 3.68 10.93
C ARG A 49 -10.53 3.64 11.55
N ARG A 50 -10.03 2.44 11.89
CA ARG A 50 -8.67 2.28 12.41
C ARG A 50 -7.63 2.75 11.40
N ALA A 51 -7.76 2.32 10.15
CA ALA A 51 -6.89 2.79 9.08
C ALA A 51 -6.93 4.33 8.91
N ALA A 52 -8.12 4.93 8.94
CA ALA A 52 -8.25 6.37 8.85
C ALA A 52 -7.67 7.13 10.05
N ALA A 53 -7.76 6.55 11.25
CA ALA A 53 -7.20 7.13 12.47
C ALA A 53 -5.67 7.13 12.44
N GLU A 54 -5.05 6.02 12.01
CA GLU A 54 -3.59 5.89 11.93
C GLU A 54 -2.98 6.69 10.79
N LEU A 55 -3.56 6.61 9.60
CA LEU A 55 -3.03 7.27 8.40
C LEU A 55 -3.48 8.74 8.25
N GLY A 56 -4.41 9.20 9.08
CA GLY A 56 -5.04 10.52 8.92
C GLY A 56 -5.95 10.66 7.71
N THR A 57 -6.02 9.65 6.83
CA THR A 57 -6.88 9.61 5.64
C THR A 57 -7.02 8.17 5.14
N LEU A 58 -8.04 7.91 4.30
CA LEU A 58 -8.16 6.61 3.64
C LEU A 58 -7.57 6.64 2.23
N PRO A 59 -6.82 5.59 1.83
CA PRO A 59 -6.46 5.36 0.44
C PRO A 59 -7.73 5.12 -0.39
N THR A 60 -7.76 5.71 -1.58
CA THR A 60 -8.86 5.52 -2.55
C THR A 60 -8.26 5.41 -3.95
N GLN A 61 -9.09 5.16 -4.97
CA GLN A 61 -8.63 5.18 -6.37
C GLN A 61 -8.09 6.55 -6.81
N GLN A 62 -8.46 7.64 -6.12
CA GLN A 62 -8.01 9.00 -6.39
C GLN A 62 -6.96 9.49 -5.38
N ARG A 63 -6.68 8.71 -4.33
CA ARG A 63 -5.76 9.09 -3.28
C ARG A 63 -4.89 7.92 -2.85
N ILE A 64 -3.60 8.06 -3.04
CA ILE A 64 -2.57 7.12 -2.60
C ILE A 64 -1.89 7.74 -1.39
N VAL A 65 -1.61 6.93 -0.38
CA VAL A 65 -0.91 7.35 0.83
C VAL A 65 0.49 6.76 0.83
N PHE A 66 1.49 7.59 1.04
CA PHE A 66 2.88 7.18 1.22
C PHE A 66 3.23 7.32 2.70
N GLU A 67 3.71 6.24 3.27
CA GLU A 67 4.14 6.16 4.66
C GLU A 67 5.60 5.72 4.73
N ARG A 68 6.37 6.32 5.62
CA ARG A 68 7.74 5.91 5.90
C ARG A 68 7.93 5.77 7.41
N PHE A 69 8.46 4.64 7.81
CA PHE A 69 8.85 4.40 9.20
C PHE A 69 10.19 3.66 9.29
N PHE A 70 10.73 3.61 10.47
CA PHE A 70 11.94 2.84 10.75
C PHE A 70 11.57 1.61 11.55
N ASP A 71 12.08 0.45 11.13
CA ASP A 71 11.90 -0.79 11.88
C ASP A 71 12.85 -0.85 13.10
N GLU A 72 12.70 -1.87 13.92
CA GLU A 72 13.51 -2.05 15.15
C GLU A 72 15.01 -2.18 14.87
N SER A 73 15.41 -2.60 13.68
CA SER A 73 16.80 -2.69 13.23
C SER A 73 17.35 -1.36 12.68
N GLY A 74 16.51 -0.33 12.62
CA GLY A 74 16.82 0.96 12.01
C GLY A 74 16.71 0.97 10.49
N GLY A 75 16.21 -0.10 9.88
CA GLY A 75 15.90 -0.16 8.46
C GLY A 75 14.73 0.75 8.09
N THR A 76 14.82 1.42 6.96
CA THR A 76 13.74 2.28 6.46
C THR A 76 12.71 1.42 5.71
N GLN A 77 11.45 1.52 6.11
CA GLN A 77 10.32 0.91 5.42
C GLN A 77 9.51 2.00 4.73
N LEU A 78 9.29 1.84 3.45
CA LEU A 78 8.38 2.68 2.66
C LEU A 78 7.16 1.86 2.28
N VAL A 79 6.00 2.28 2.74
CA VAL A 79 4.71 1.68 2.40
C VAL A 79 3.93 2.63 1.51
N ILE A 80 3.42 2.11 0.41
CA ILE A 80 2.52 2.82 -0.49
C ILE A 80 1.16 2.13 -0.38
N HIS A 81 0.21 2.77 0.27
CA HIS A 81 -1.16 2.29 0.38
C HIS A 81 -1.89 2.58 -0.93
N SER A 82 -2.09 1.53 -1.71
CA SER A 82 -2.56 1.57 -3.10
C SER A 82 -3.64 0.53 -3.35
N PRO A 83 -4.92 0.91 -3.41
CA PRO A 83 -6.04 -0.03 -3.55
C PRO A 83 -6.29 -0.48 -5.00
N TYR A 84 -5.24 -0.63 -5.78
CA TYR A 84 -5.34 -1.00 -7.20
C TYR A 84 -5.22 -2.50 -7.48
N GLY A 85 -5.04 -3.31 -6.44
CA GLY A 85 -4.94 -4.75 -6.56
C GLY A 85 -3.52 -5.25 -6.82
N SER A 86 -3.27 -6.53 -6.50
CA SER A 86 -1.93 -7.12 -6.49
C SER A 86 -1.21 -7.07 -7.83
N ARG A 87 -1.92 -7.15 -8.95
CA ARG A 87 -1.28 -7.13 -10.28
C ARG A 87 -0.60 -5.80 -10.55
N LEU A 88 -1.31 -4.69 -10.32
CA LEU A 88 -0.77 -3.35 -10.53
C LEU A 88 0.27 -3.03 -9.47
N ASN A 89 -0.01 -3.34 -8.21
CA ASN A 89 0.91 -3.10 -7.11
C ASN A 89 2.25 -3.85 -7.28
N ARG A 90 2.23 -5.10 -7.73
CA ARG A 90 3.46 -5.86 -8.06
C ARG A 90 4.23 -5.23 -9.21
N ALA A 91 3.55 -4.83 -10.28
CA ALA A 91 4.19 -4.18 -11.42
C ALA A 91 4.83 -2.86 -11.01
N TRP A 92 4.09 -2.04 -10.25
CA TRP A 92 4.58 -0.76 -9.74
C TRP A 92 5.74 -0.95 -8.75
N GLY A 93 5.63 -1.86 -7.80
CA GLY A 93 6.69 -2.18 -6.85
C GLY A 93 8.00 -2.64 -7.52
N LEU A 94 7.90 -3.50 -8.54
CA LEU A 94 9.06 -3.93 -9.33
C LEU A 94 9.71 -2.76 -10.09
N ALA A 95 8.91 -1.92 -10.72
CA ALA A 95 9.42 -0.75 -11.44
C ALA A 95 10.06 0.26 -10.49
N LEU A 96 9.44 0.53 -9.34
CA LEU A 96 10.02 1.37 -8.30
C LEU A 96 11.33 0.80 -7.76
N ARG A 97 11.36 -0.50 -7.42
CA ARG A 97 12.58 -1.17 -7.00
C ARG A 97 13.72 -0.92 -7.99
N LYS A 98 13.47 -1.11 -9.30
CA LYS A 98 14.48 -0.87 -10.34
C LYS A 98 14.95 0.59 -10.39
N ARG A 99 14.02 1.54 -10.17
CA ARG A 99 14.36 2.98 -10.11
C ARG A 99 15.20 3.31 -8.87
N PHE A 100 14.84 2.82 -7.71
CA PHE A 100 15.60 3.00 -6.49
C PHE A 100 17.01 2.42 -6.61
N CYS A 101 17.13 1.16 -7.08
CA CYS A 101 18.44 0.53 -7.30
C CYS A 101 19.34 1.36 -8.23
N ARG A 102 18.79 1.91 -9.31
CA ARG A 102 19.56 2.76 -10.23
C ARG A 102 19.92 4.11 -9.66
N LYS A 103 18.99 4.74 -8.89
CA LYS A 103 19.21 6.08 -8.36
C LYS A 103 20.21 6.10 -7.21
N PHE A 104 20.15 5.09 -6.35
CA PHE A 104 20.90 5.05 -5.09
C PHE A 104 22.01 4.00 -5.06
N ASN A 105 22.12 3.19 -6.11
CA ASN A 105 23.12 2.12 -6.24
C ASN A 105 23.12 1.12 -5.07
N PHE A 106 21.94 0.72 -4.60
CA PHE A 106 21.78 -0.31 -3.59
C PHE A 106 20.64 -1.27 -3.94
N GLU A 107 20.68 -2.46 -3.37
CA GLU A 107 19.59 -3.42 -3.50
C GLU A 107 18.55 -3.20 -2.40
N LEU A 108 17.29 -3.34 -2.77
CA LEU A 108 16.16 -3.29 -1.85
C LEU A 108 15.19 -4.42 -2.13
N GLN A 109 14.44 -4.79 -1.12
CA GLN A 109 13.35 -5.74 -1.24
C GLN A 109 12.04 -5.02 -1.53
N ALA A 110 11.23 -5.61 -2.39
CA ALA A 110 9.90 -5.11 -2.71
C ALA A 110 8.88 -6.24 -2.58
N ALA A 111 7.83 -5.97 -1.84
CA ALA A 111 6.66 -6.84 -1.71
C ALA A 111 5.41 -6.05 -2.08
N ALA A 112 4.37 -6.72 -2.54
CA ALA A 112 3.10 -6.07 -2.87
C ALA A 112 1.93 -7.00 -2.57
N THR A 113 0.88 -6.41 -2.01
CA THR A 113 -0.40 -7.05 -1.71
C THR A 113 -1.51 -6.45 -2.59
N GLU A 114 -2.75 -6.75 -2.29
CA GLU A 114 -3.91 -6.20 -2.99
C GLU A 114 -4.05 -4.68 -2.77
N ASP A 115 -3.63 -4.18 -1.63
CA ASP A 115 -3.87 -2.82 -1.12
C ASP A 115 -2.60 -2.04 -0.79
N SER A 116 -1.41 -2.65 -0.94
CA SER A 116 -0.16 -1.98 -0.58
C SER A 116 1.06 -2.47 -1.37
N ILE A 117 2.09 -1.61 -1.38
CA ILE A 117 3.44 -1.91 -1.84
C ILE A 117 4.38 -1.57 -0.69
N VAL A 118 5.24 -2.51 -0.32
CA VAL A 118 6.26 -2.32 0.71
C VAL A 118 7.64 -2.38 0.08
N LEU A 119 8.44 -1.36 0.32
CA LEU A 119 9.85 -1.31 -0.07
C LEU A 119 10.70 -1.25 1.21
N SER A 120 11.52 -2.28 1.42
CA SER A 120 12.44 -2.35 2.55
C SER A 120 13.82 -1.88 2.11
N LEU A 121 14.27 -0.78 2.72
CA LEU A 121 15.53 -0.10 2.40
C LEU A 121 16.51 -0.25 3.58
N SER A 122 17.80 -0.27 3.26
CA SER A 122 18.83 -0.24 4.31
C SER A 122 18.89 1.13 5.00
N THR A 123 19.53 1.17 6.16
CA THR A 123 19.64 2.36 7.05
C THR A 123 20.33 3.57 6.42
N SER A 124 21.06 3.39 5.32
CA SER A 124 22.04 4.38 4.81
C SER A 124 21.46 5.43 3.88
N HIS A 125 20.17 5.40 3.57
CA HIS A 125 19.63 6.23 2.49
C HIS A 125 18.51 7.14 2.97
N SER A 126 18.73 8.44 2.80
CA SER A 126 17.72 9.47 3.04
C SER A 126 17.19 9.99 1.70
N PHE A 127 15.89 10.13 1.59
CA PHE A 127 15.20 10.72 0.45
C PHE A 127 13.93 11.43 0.92
N ALA A 128 13.51 12.43 0.18
CA ALA A 128 12.25 13.10 0.45
C ALA A 128 11.08 12.18 0.03
N LEU A 129 10.10 12.01 0.91
CA LEU A 129 8.95 11.12 0.64
C LEU A 129 8.15 11.59 -0.57
N GLU A 130 8.06 12.90 -0.77
CA GLU A 130 7.38 13.56 -1.89
C GLU A 130 8.00 13.20 -3.25
N ASP A 131 9.28 12.91 -3.28
CA ASP A 131 10.00 12.56 -4.51
C ASP A 131 9.64 11.16 -5.02
N VAL A 132 9.20 10.26 -4.14
CA VAL A 132 8.89 8.88 -4.50
C VAL A 132 7.84 8.80 -5.60
N ALA A 133 6.82 9.66 -5.54
CA ALA A 133 5.77 9.74 -6.56
C ALA A 133 6.33 10.10 -7.95
N ARG A 134 7.48 10.76 -8.01
CA ARG A 134 8.14 11.21 -9.25
C ARG A 134 9.16 10.21 -9.80
N TYR A 135 9.51 9.15 -9.05
CA TYR A 135 10.53 8.19 -9.49
C TYR A 135 10.06 7.31 -10.65
N LEU A 136 8.78 7.18 -10.86
CA LEU A 136 8.21 6.43 -11.97
C LEU A 136 7.25 7.34 -12.76
N HIS A 137 7.61 7.62 -14.00
CA HIS A 137 6.78 8.39 -14.92
C HIS A 137 6.06 7.47 -15.90
N SER A 138 4.82 7.78 -16.26
CA SER A 138 3.99 6.96 -17.14
C SER A 138 4.66 6.66 -18.49
N ALA A 139 5.34 7.63 -19.09
CA ALA A 139 6.07 7.44 -20.36
C ALA A 139 7.24 6.44 -20.29
N SER A 140 7.82 6.21 -19.10
CA SER A 140 8.96 5.30 -18.91
C SER A 140 8.61 4.03 -18.13
N ALA A 141 7.40 3.96 -17.57
CA ALA A 141 6.99 2.87 -16.67
C ALA A 141 7.09 1.50 -17.33
N LEU A 142 6.61 1.37 -18.56
CA LEU A 142 6.64 0.09 -19.29
C LEU A 142 8.07 -0.39 -19.54
N SER A 143 8.96 0.48 -20.02
CA SER A 143 10.36 0.10 -20.31
C SER A 143 11.11 -0.27 -19.03
N VAL A 144 10.87 0.44 -17.93
CA VAL A 144 11.46 0.14 -16.62
C VAL A 144 10.92 -1.19 -16.07
N LEU A 145 9.62 -1.44 -16.21
CA LEU A 145 9.00 -2.69 -15.79
C LEU A 145 9.53 -3.89 -16.55
N VAL A 146 9.67 -3.78 -17.87
CA VAL A 146 10.28 -4.85 -18.70
C VAL A 146 11.68 -5.17 -18.20
N GLN A 147 12.52 -4.16 -17.98
CA GLN A 147 13.88 -4.37 -17.46
C GLN A 147 13.88 -4.98 -16.04
N ALA A 148 12.94 -4.56 -15.19
CA ALA A 148 12.81 -5.10 -13.83
C ALA A 148 12.37 -6.58 -13.86
N LEU A 149 11.47 -6.95 -14.77
CA LEU A 149 11.00 -8.33 -14.93
C LEU A 149 12.08 -9.26 -15.48
N LEU A 150 12.90 -8.81 -16.43
CA LEU A 150 14.00 -9.61 -16.97
C LEU A 150 15.03 -9.98 -15.90
N ASP A 151 15.25 -9.11 -14.93
CA ASP A 151 16.14 -9.36 -13.78
C ASP A 151 15.47 -10.15 -12.63
N ALA A 152 14.14 -10.36 -12.70
CA ALA A 152 13.43 -11.05 -11.63
C ALA A 152 13.68 -12.58 -11.70
N PRO A 153 14.00 -13.24 -10.56
CA PRO A 153 14.26 -14.69 -10.54
C PRO A 153 13.11 -15.52 -11.13
N MET A 154 11.87 -15.08 -10.95
CA MET A 154 10.70 -15.75 -11.49
C MET A 154 10.60 -15.71 -13.02
N PHE A 155 11.28 -14.78 -13.69
CA PHE A 155 11.21 -14.67 -15.15
C PHE A 155 11.73 -15.93 -15.82
N GLY A 156 12.92 -16.40 -15.45
CA GLY A 156 13.51 -17.61 -16.02
C GLY A 156 12.64 -18.85 -15.82
N VAL A 157 12.02 -18.99 -14.65
CA VAL A 157 11.11 -20.10 -14.34
C VAL A 157 9.86 -20.03 -15.21
N ARG A 158 9.23 -18.87 -15.32
CA ARG A 158 8.02 -18.67 -16.15
C ARG A 158 8.32 -18.82 -17.62
N TRP A 159 9.43 -18.29 -18.07
CA TRP A 159 9.88 -18.45 -19.46
C TRP A 159 10.06 -19.92 -19.81
N ARG A 160 10.76 -20.69 -18.96
CA ARG A 160 10.94 -22.14 -19.16
C ARG A 160 9.61 -22.87 -19.23
N TRP A 161 8.68 -22.59 -18.34
CA TRP A 161 7.36 -23.22 -18.37
C TRP A 161 6.63 -22.92 -19.69
N ASN A 162 6.63 -21.68 -20.11
CA ASN A 162 5.98 -21.29 -21.37
C ASN A 162 6.66 -21.98 -22.58
N ALA A 163 7.98 -21.97 -22.61
CA ALA A 163 8.73 -22.62 -23.70
C ALA A 163 8.51 -24.15 -23.76
N THR A 164 8.40 -24.78 -22.58
CA THR A 164 8.10 -26.23 -22.50
C THR A 164 6.65 -26.51 -22.89
N THR A 165 5.70 -25.70 -22.43
CA THR A 165 4.27 -25.87 -22.75
C THR A 165 4.00 -25.62 -24.24
N SER A 166 4.70 -24.67 -24.85
CA SER A 166 4.62 -24.38 -26.29
C SER A 166 5.43 -25.38 -27.16
N LEU A 167 6.02 -26.40 -26.57
CA LEU A 167 6.88 -27.39 -27.22
C LEU A 167 8.13 -26.79 -27.91
N ALA A 168 8.51 -25.57 -27.56
CA ALA A 168 9.71 -24.92 -28.05
C ALA A 168 10.99 -25.52 -27.43
N LEU A 169 10.88 -26.08 -26.22
CA LEU A 169 11.96 -26.79 -25.53
C LEU A 169 11.48 -28.16 -25.06
N PRO A 170 12.28 -29.23 -25.26
CA PRO A 170 11.97 -30.53 -24.71
C PRO A 170 12.07 -30.49 -23.17
N ARG A 171 11.17 -31.19 -22.48
CA ARG A 171 11.21 -31.32 -21.02
C ARG A 171 12.42 -32.14 -20.54
N PHE A 172 12.84 -33.09 -21.35
CA PHE A 172 14.00 -33.95 -21.10
C PHE A 172 14.84 -34.08 -22.38
N THR A 173 16.16 -34.06 -22.21
CA THR A 173 17.13 -34.31 -23.27
C THR A 173 18.15 -35.32 -22.72
N GLY A 174 18.28 -36.46 -23.37
CA GLY A 174 19.21 -37.51 -22.94
C GLY A 174 18.95 -38.02 -21.52
N GLY A 175 17.69 -38.13 -21.10
CA GLY A 175 17.30 -38.57 -19.74
C GLY A 175 17.47 -37.51 -18.64
N ARG A 176 17.97 -36.34 -18.98
CA ARG A 176 18.11 -35.21 -18.02
C ARG A 176 17.02 -34.17 -18.23
N LYS A 177 16.50 -33.61 -17.14
CA LYS A 177 15.57 -32.50 -17.19
C LYS A 177 16.32 -31.27 -17.71
N VAL A 178 15.76 -30.61 -18.74
CA VAL A 178 16.30 -29.38 -19.33
C VAL A 178 15.87 -28.16 -18.50
#